data_e026dd157e7b742630a544fb592a33f3
#
_entry.id   e026dd157e7b742630a544fb592a33f3
#
_cell.length_a   1.000
_cell.length_b   1.000
_cell.length_c   1.000
_cell.angle_alpha   90.00
_cell.angle_beta   90.00
_cell.angle_gamma   90.00
#
_symmetry.space_group_name_H-M   'P 1'
#
loop_
_entity.id
_entity.type
_entity.pdbx_description
1 polymer ?
#
loop_
_entity_poly.entity_id
_entity_poly.type
_entity_poly.pdbx_seq_one_letter_code
_entity_poly.pdbx_strand_id
1 'polypeptide(L)'
;MVRPLATSVLALTLGAGSALADVTPAQVWQNLQDYSADYGYQVTGTIEDAGNTLTVTDAVFTMAGETDNSSVTFPKMTFQETGDARVRVVVEGDVALNSRFTVPAPTEDLAEDAPEAGAEAPAEPAPAETVDMTMTGTIKVPGNEMVVSGTPEDMLYEYSYPTLAFDFTLPTEPGQDATIPVTGTVTGLAGSQRNVASDGGMTSSFDLKAAQAAMQIVAQMPAEDADAGGGTLDFQLALTNLASQGTGKTPGQAFDLGSQMAQALAAGMTLDTTVTYDTLEGSFDVAGRDENGQDQTGTGSFATGASDIAFQMSGGGLGYKATTADAKAEMTISTLPFPISYALDQISGEMLIPVTKGDAAQPFKLAYALEGLTFADAIWKLFDPTSQLPRDPASLIVDLSGDAVVTQDLFDPAMGQPQTDADGMPVSESPFLPETLTVNRIALDAVGAKADITGALEFGDNPNEPVGTLNGTFEGVNGLMDKLVAMGLVPQEQMMGMRMMMAMFAKPAEGNPDQLTSEIEFREGGQIFANGQQVK
;
A
#
# COMPACT_ATOMS: atom_id res chain seq x y z
N MET A 1 82.35 45.38 -8.32
CA MET A 1 81.90 44.09 -7.76
C MET A 1 80.41 43.98 -7.99
N VAL A 2 80.00 43.32 -9.03
CA VAL A 2 78.60 43.15 -9.36
C VAL A 2 78.39 41.64 -9.61
N ARG A 3 77.54 41.01 -8.79
CA ARG A 3 77.12 39.63 -8.95
C ARG A 3 76.00 39.56 -9.96
N PRO A 4 75.93 38.60 -10.90
CA PRO A 4 74.76 38.35 -11.69
C PRO A 4 73.80 37.40 -10.93
N LEU A 5 72.55 37.80 -10.83
CA LEU A 5 71.43 36.99 -10.40
C LEU A 5 71.01 36.09 -11.56
N ALA A 6 71.12 34.79 -11.35
CA ALA A 6 70.52 33.77 -12.23
C ALA A 6 69.05 33.61 -11.86
N THR A 7 68.13 34.04 -12.72
CA THR A 7 66.71 33.80 -12.63
C THR A 7 66.36 32.43 -13.24
N SER A 8 66.15 31.46 -12.38
CA SER A 8 65.54 30.16 -12.79
C SER A 8 64.02 30.36 -12.96
N VAL A 9 63.54 30.38 -14.18
CA VAL A 9 62.12 30.30 -14.49
C VAL A 9 61.76 28.82 -14.37
N LEU A 10 61.12 28.45 -13.26
CA LEU A 10 60.47 27.18 -13.09
C LEU A 10 59.09 27.27 -13.77
N ALA A 11 58.96 26.77 -14.99
CA ALA A 11 57.69 26.59 -15.65
C ALA A 11 56.91 25.49 -14.93
N LEU A 12 55.99 25.85 -14.02
CA LEU A 12 54.94 24.96 -13.57
C LEU A 12 53.95 24.82 -14.73
N THR A 13 54.07 23.71 -15.47
CA THR A 13 52.97 23.20 -16.27
C THR A 13 51.94 22.64 -15.31
N LEU A 14 50.98 23.47 -14.94
CA LEU A 14 49.70 23.00 -14.41
C LEU A 14 49.00 22.25 -15.54
N GLY A 15 49.23 20.94 -15.58
CA GLY A 15 48.31 20.03 -16.24
C GLY A 15 46.99 20.08 -15.46
N ALA A 16 46.06 20.89 -15.97
CA ALA A 16 44.68 20.74 -15.62
C ALA A 16 44.20 19.42 -16.26
N GLY A 17 44.61 18.29 -15.68
CA GLY A 17 43.83 17.08 -15.76
C GLY A 17 42.54 17.40 -15.03
N SER A 18 41.44 17.44 -15.73
CA SER A 18 40.13 17.25 -15.11
C SER A 18 40.28 16.02 -14.22
N ALA A 19 40.35 16.21 -12.90
CA ALA A 19 40.14 15.13 -11.96
C ALA A 19 38.68 14.67 -12.20
N LEU A 20 38.50 13.75 -13.11
CA LEU A 20 37.33 12.87 -13.07
C LEU A 20 37.56 12.12 -11.75
N ALA A 21 36.71 12.35 -10.79
CA ALA A 21 36.74 11.62 -9.55
C ALA A 21 36.32 10.18 -9.90
N ASP A 22 37.28 9.28 -9.90
CA ASP A 22 37.10 7.88 -10.23
C ASP A 22 36.56 7.18 -8.99
N VAL A 23 35.45 6.44 -9.10
CA VAL A 23 35.05 5.50 -8.07
C VAL A 23 35.90 4.23 -8.20
N THR A 24 36.33 3.71 -7.06
CA THR A 24 37.06 2.43 -7.00
C THR A 24 36.13 1.29 -6.58
N PRO A 25 36.47 0.03 -6.89
CA PRO A 25 35.72 -1.15 -6.43
C PRO A 25 35.47 -1.14 -4.92
N ALA A 26 36.48 -0.81 -4.13
CA ALA A 26 36.36 -0.72 -2.67
C ALA A 26 35.38 0.37 -2.20
N GLN A 27 35.38 1.53 -2.86
CA GLN A 27 34.45 2.60 -2.54
C GLN A 27 32.99 2.25 -2.89
N VAL A 28 32.77 1.56 -4.02
CA VAL A 28 31.44 1.09 -4.39
C VAL A 28 30.92 0.06 -3.38
N TRP A 29 31.76 -0.90 -2.98
CA TRP A 29 31.42 -1.86 -1.94
C TRP A 29 31.11 -1.18 -0.60
N GLN A 30 31.93 -0.22 -0.17
CA GLN A 30 31.70 0.54 1.05
C GLN A 30 30.37 1.31 0.99
N ASN A 31 30.08 1.96 -0.13
CA ASN A 31 28.81 2.69 -0.28
C ASN A 31 27.59 1.77 -0.20
N LEU A 32 27.67 0.54 -0.77
CA LEU A 32 26.60 -0.45 -0.61
C LEU A 32 26.43 -0.90 0.85
N GLN A 33 27.52 -1.02 1.60
CA GLN A 33 27.46 -1.35 3.02
C GLN A 33 26.83 -0.19 3.84
N ASP A 34 27.29 1.04 3.60
CA ASP A 34 26.79 2.22 4.29
C ASP A 34 25.30 2.44 3.99
N TYR A 35 24.91 2.34 2.70
CA TYR A 35 23.50 2.41 2.29
C TYR A 35 22.63 1.34 2.98
N SER A 36 23.12 0.11 3.03
CA SER A 36 22.41 -0.98 3.70
C SER A 36 22.28 -0.75 5.22
N ALA A 37 23.32 -0.20 5.84
CA ALA A 37 23.32 0.11 7.27
C ALA A 37 22.31 1.22 7.63
N ASP A 38 22.10 2.20 6.76
CA ASP A 38 21.09 3.25 6.93
C ASP A 38 19.66 2.70 7.00
N TYR A 39 19.44 1.50 6.41
CA TYR A 39 18.16 0.76 6.47
C TYR A 39 18.18 -0.38 7.50
N GLY A 40 19.18 -0.42 8.38
CA GLY A 40 19.26 -1.40 9.48
C GLY A 40 19.87 -2.76 9.09
N TYR A 41 20.43 -2.92 7.89
CA TYR A 41 21.10 -4.15 7.50
C TYR A 41 22.54 -4.18 7.99
N GLN A 42 22.98 -5.36 8.45
CA GLN A 42 24.38 -5.68 8.67
C GLN A 42 24.91 -6.47 7.48
N VAL A 43 26.08 -6.09 6.97
CA VAL A 43 26.68 -6.73 5.79
C VAL A 43 28.00 -7.39 6.16
N THR A 44 28.14 -8.67 5.83
CA THR A 44 29.37 -9.45 6.01
C THR A 44 29.76 -10.14 4.69
N GLY A 45 30.99 -10.60 4.58
CA GLY A 45 31.48 -11.35 3.40
C GLY A 45 32.98 -11.49 3.41
N THR A 46 33.48 -12.40 2.59
CA THR A 46 34.93 -12.59 2.38
C THR A 46 35.38 -11.71 1.22
N ILE A 47 36.33 -10.82 1.47
CA ILE A 47 36.80 -9.81 0.51
C ILE A 47 38.19 -10.20 0.00
N GLU A 48 38.34 -10.23 -1.32
CA GLU A 48 39.63 -10.30 -2.02
C GLU A 48 39.80 -9.04 -2.87
N ASP A 49 40.78 -8.19 -2.52
CA ASP A 49 41.07 -6.94 -3.21
C ASP A 49 42.38 -7.09 -4.02
N ALA A 50 42.25 -7.01 -5.34
CA ALA A 50 43.36 -7.00 -6.28
C ALA A 50 43.66 -5.60 -6.87
N GLY A 51 43.09 -4.54 -6.26
CA GLY A 51 43.24 -3.14 -6.66
C GLY A 51 42.19 -2.74 -7.69
N ASN A 52 42.31 -3.17 -8.95
CA ASN A 52 41.35 -2.89 -10.00
C ASN A 52 40.13 -3.83 -10.01
N THR A 53 40.14 -4.86 -9.17
CA THR A 53 39.04 -5.81 -9.01
C THR A 53 38.91 -6.19 -7.55
N LEU A 54 37.73 -6.02 -7.02
CA LEU A 54 37.36 -6.50 -5.69
C LEU A 54 36.31 -7.59 -5.85
N THR A 55 36.57 -8.75 -5.22
CA THR A 55 35.63 -9.88 -5.20
C THR A 55 35.13 -10.04 -3.77
N VAL A 56 33.81 -10.11 -3.61
CA VAL A 56 33.16 -10.44 -2.34
C VAL A 56 32.47 -11.79 -2.49
N THR A 57 32.90 -12.76 -1.69
CA THR A 57 32.30 -14.09 -1.68
C THR A 57 31.46 -14.26 -0.41
N ASP A 58 30.33 -14.92 -0.55
CA ASP A 58 29.36 -15.14 0.52
C ASP A 58 28.98 -13.82 1.21
N ALA A 59 28.59 -12.83 0.40
CA ALA A 59 28.11 -11.55 0.91
C ALA A 59 26.72 -11.72 1.52
N VAL A 60 26.60 -11.59 2.83
CA VAL A 60 25.34 -11.75 3.59
C VAL A 60 24.87 -10.40 4.10
N PHE A 61 23.67 -10.01 3.71
CA PHE A 61 22.95 -8.86 4.19
C PHE A 61 21.90 -9.35 5.18
N THR A 62 22.03 -9.01 6.45
CA THR A 62 21.14 -9.48 7.52
C THR A 62 20.43 -8.30 8.16
N MET A 63 19.12 -8.36 8.22
CA MET A 63 18.31 -7.50 9.07
C MET A 63 17.87 -8.33 10.27
N ALA A 64 18.31 -7.95 11.46
CA ALA A 64 17.97 -8.63 12.71
C ALA A 64 16.98 -7.76 13.50
N GLY A 65 15.78 -8.30 13.76
CA GLY A 65 14.83 -7.78 14.73
C GLY A 65 14.83 -8.61 16.00
N GLU A 66 14.07 -8.21 17.01
CA GLU A 66 13.93 -8.98 18.26
C GLU A 66 13.25 -10.33 18.02
N THR A 67 12.27 -10.39 17.12
CA THR A 67 11.49 -11.59 16.75
C THR A 67 11.75 -12.05 15.31
N ASP A 68 12.26 -11.17 14.46
CA ASP A 68 12.37 -11.40 13.02
C ASP A 68 13.83 -11.33 12.58
N ASN A 69 14.22 -12.23 11.70
CA ASN A 69 15.55 -12.25 11.13
C ASN A 69 15.48 -12.59 9.64
N SER A 70 15.90 -11.65 8.81
CA SER A 70 15.93 -11.83 7.36
C SER A 70 17.35 -11.72 6.83
N SER A 71 17.72 -12.57 5.90
CA SER A 71 19.03 -12.53 5.27
C SER A 71 18.94 -12.77 3.76
N VAL A 72 19.78 -12.04 3.03
CA VAL A 72 20.02 -12.22 1.59
C VAL A 72 21.50 -12.54 1.40
N THR A 73 21.81 -13.66 0.75
CA THR A 73 23.18 -14.11 0.51
C THR A 73 23.49 -14.09 -0.98
N PHE A 74 24.48 -13.31 -1.34
CA PHE A 74 25.07 -13.28 -2.68
C PHE A 74 26.29 -14.20 -2.70
N PRO A 75 26.29 -15.29 -3.46
CA PRO A 75 27.42 -16.24 -3.47
C PRO A 75 28.72 -15.58 -3.90
N LYS A 76 28.66 -14.72 -4.90
CA LYS A 76 29.81 -13.97 -5.37
C LYS A 76 29.40 -12.67 -6.04
N MET A 77 30.04 -11.58 -5.67
CA MET A 77 29.95 -10.27 -6.30
C MET A 77 31.33 -9.84 -6.78
N THR A 78 31.44 -9.45 -8.04
CA THR A 78 32.70 -8.97 -8.63
C THR A 78 32.54 -7.51 -9.01
N PHE A 79 33.41 -6.67 -8.46
CA PHE A 79 33.51 -5.23 -8.72
C PHE A 79 34.79 -5.01 -9.53
N GLN A 80 34.69 -4.54 -10.76
CA GLN A 80 35.80 -4.38 -11.68
C GLN A 80 35.86 -2.98 -12.28
N GLU A 81 37.02 -2.33 -12.19
CA GLU A 81 37.27 -1.08 -12.92
C GLU A 81 37.20 -1.32 -14.44
N THR A 82 36.48 -0.46 -15.16
CA THR A 82 36.33 -0.53 -16.62
C THR A 82 37.33 0.33 -17.38
N GLY A 83 38.19 1.09 -16.67
CA GLY A 83 39.22 1.94 -17.25
C GLY A 83 38.75 3.29 -17.78
N ASP A 84 37.46 3.60 -17.60
CA ASP A 84 36.81 4.88 -17.96
C ASP A 84 36.15 5.56 -16.75
N ALA A 85 36.79 5.45 -15.59
CA ALA A 85 36.34 6.00 -14.31
C ALA A 85 35.04 5.38 -13.78
N ARG A 86 34.71 4.15 -14.17
CA ARG A 86 33.51 3.43 -13.72
C ARG A 86 33.87 2.05 -13.17
N VAL A 87 32.97 1.52 -12.34
CA VAL A 87 33.07 0.17 -11.79
C VAL A 87 31.89 -0.67 -12.29
N ARG A 88 32.18 -1.79 -12.91
CA ARG A 88 31.20 -2.80 -13.30
C ARG A 88 31.03 -3.79 -12.17
N VAL A 89 29.79 -4.05 -11.78
CA VAL A 89 29.44 -5.04 -10.74
C VAL A 89 28.60 -6.15 -11.36
N VAL A 90 28.98 -7.40 -11.08
CA VAL A 90 28.27 -8.59 -11.54
C VAL A 90 28.04 -9.52 -10.35
N VAL A 91 26.84 -10.06 -10.25
CA VAL A 91 26.46 -11.12 -9.31
C VAL A 91 26.54 -12.46 -10.04
N GLU A 92 27.30 -13.40 -9.49
CA GLU A 92 27.45 -14.77 -9.98
C GLU A 92 26.85 -15.77 -9.00
N GLY A 93 26.08 -16.73 -9.51
CA GLY A 93 25.38 -17.75 -8.72
C GLY A 93 23.95 -17.30 -8.33
N ASP A 94 23.24 -18.22 -7.68
CA ASP A 94 21.88 -18.02 -7.23
C ASP A 94 21.89 -17.28 -5.88
N VAL A 95 21.21 -16.14 -5.80
CA VAL A 95 21.09 -15.36 -4.56
C VAL A 95 20.08 -16.07 -3.65
N ALA A 96 20.48 -16.40 -2.44
CA ALA A 96 19.63 -17.07 -1.47
C ALA A 96 18.94 -16.05 -0.56
N LEU A 97 17.65 -16.26 -0.31
CA LEU A 97 16.84 -15.49 0.64
C LEU A 97 16.36 -16.43 1.75
N ASN A 98 16.49 -15.97 2.99
CA ASN A 98 15.94 -16.65 4.16
C ASN A 98 15.32 -15.58 5.07
N SER A 99 14.07 -15.77 5.46
CA SER A 99 13.39 -14.87 6.39
C SER A 99 12.65 -15.70 7.43
N ARG A 100 12.97 -15.46 8.69
CA ARG A 100 12.28 -16.03 9.85
C ARG A 100 11.49 -14.95 10.51
N PHE A 101 10.21 -15.19 10.75
CA PHE A 101 9.29 -14.27 11.40
C PHE A 101 8.38 -15.04 12.35
N THR A 102 7.86 -14.34 13.33
CA THR A 102 7.04 -14.91 14.38
C THR A 102 5.60 -14.46 14.18
N VAL A 103 4.67 -15.42 14.19
CA VAL A 103 3.23 -15.14 14.10
C VAL A 103 2.52 -15.63 15.38
N PRO A 104 1.38 -15.02 15.77
CA PRO A 104 0.55 -15.59 16.82
C PRO A 104 0.16 -17.03 16.46
N ALA A 105 0.22 -17.93 17.44
CA ALA A 105 -0.28 -19.29 17.26
C ALA A 105 -1.79 -19.24 16.93
N PRO A 106 -2.29 -20.15 16.08
CA PRO A 106 -3.73 -20.27 15.88
C PRO A 106 -4.40 -20.46 17.24
N THR A 107 -5.31 -19.58 17.60
CA THR A 107 -6.18 -19.83 18.74
C THR A 107 -7.10 -20.96 18.32
N GLU A 108 -7.02 -22.13 18.98
CA GLU A 108 -8.09 -23.12 18.89
C GLU A 108 -9.40 -22.38 19.18
N ASP A 109 -10.35 -22.46 18.27
CA ASP A 109 -11.66 -21.84 18.42
C ASP A 109 -12.22 -22.15 19.82
N LEU A 110 -12.13 -21.19 20.73
CA LEU A 110 -12.95 -21.18 21.95
C LEU A 110 -14.37 -20.78 21.53
N ALA A 111 -14.93 -21.55 20.59
CA ALA A 111 -16.35 -21.54 20.33
C ALA A 111 -17.04 -22.16 21.54
N GLU A 112 -17.96 -21.38 22.11
CA GLU A 112 -18.95 -21.79 23.10
C GLU A 112 -18.50 -21.94 24.56
N ASP A 113 -18.16 -20.81 25.21
CA ASP A 113 -18.69 -20.59 26.56
C ASP A 113 -18.79 -19.07 26.78
N ALA A 114 -19.93 -18.50 26.43
CA ALA A 114 -20.28 -17.17 26.91
C ALA A 114 -20.29 -17.22 28.45
N PRO A 115 -19.49 -16.41 29.16
CA PRO A 115 -19.45 -16.44 30.61
C PRO A 115 -20.84 -16.12 31.18
N GLU A 116 -21.38 -17.02 32.02
CA GLU A 116 -22.58 -16.75 32.80
C GLU A 116 -22.37 -15.46 33.60
N ALA A 117 -23.38 -14.59 33.58
CA ALA A 117 -23.35 -13.30 34.26
C ALA A 117 -23.08 -13.51 35.77
N GLY A 118 -21.85 -13.24 36.21
CA GLY A 118 -21.47 -13.34 37.62
C GLY A 118 -20.04 -13.80 37.91
N ALA A 119 -19.21 -14.10 36.92
CA ALA A 119 -17.82 -14.47 37.14
C ALA A 119 -16.92 -13.22 37.37
N GLU A 120 -15.99 -13.33 38.31
CA GLU A 120 -14.94 -12.32 38.56
C GLU A 120 -14.17 -12.00 37.27
N ALA A 121 -13.73 -10.74 37.12
CA ALA A 121 -12.97 -10.27 35.99
C ALA A 121 -11.82 -11.24 35.66
N PRO A 122 -11.62 -11.63 34.38
CA PRO A 122 -10.55 -12.53 34.00
C PRO A 122 -9.20 -11.88 34.33
N ALA A 123 -8.27 -12.70 34.82
CA ALA A 123 -6.86 -12.34 34.95
C ALA A 123 -6.34 -11.83 33.61
N GLU A 124 -5.31 -10.95 33.62
CA GLU A 124 -4.65 -10.46 32.43
C GLU A 124 -4.49 -11.58 31.39
N PRO A 125 -4.86 -11.36 30.11
CA PRO A 125 -4.71 -12.40 29.09
C PRO A 125 -3.23 -12.80 29.04
N ALA A 126 -2.97 -14.10 29.14
CA ALA A 126 -1.62 -14.63 28.97
C ALA A 126 -1.08 -14.14 27.60
N PRO A 127 0.22 -13.84 27.47
CA PRO A 127 0.82 -13.51 26.18
C PRO A 127 0.42 -14.58 25.16
N ALA A 128 -0.10 -14.16 24.00
CA ALA A 128 -0.45 -15.11 22.94
C ALA A 128 0.78 -15.96 22.62
N GLU A 129 0.62 -17.29 22.60
CA GLU A 129 1.66 -18.17 22.12
C GLU A 129 2.01 -17.78 20.69
N THR A 130 3.29 -17.75 20.38
CA THR A 130 3.78 -17.38 19.05
C THR A 130 4.51 -18.56 18.42
N VAL A 131 4.46 -18.67 17.11
CA VAL A 131 5.13 -19.72 16.33
C VAL A 131 6.04 -19.09 15.30
N ASP A 132 7.24 -19.66 15.18
CA ASP A 132 8.23 -19.25 14.19
C ASP A 132 7.87 -19.82 12.82
N MET A 133 7.85 -18.93 11.82
CA MET A 133 7.65 -19.26 10.42
C MET A 133 8.94 -18.97 9.63
N THR A 134 9.24 -19.77 8.63
CA THR A 134 10.44 -19.56 7.79
C THR A 134 10.05 -19.55 6.33
N MET A 135 10.38 -18.46 5.65
CA MET A 135 10.33 -18.34 4.19
C MET A 135 11.73 -18.50 3.64
N THR A 136 11.88 -19.32 2.62
CA THR A 136 13.14 -19.49 1.89
C THR A 136 12.94 -19.22 0.41
N GLY A 137 14.02 -18.85 -0.28
CA GLY A 137 13.94 -18.68 -1.72
C GLY A 137 15.27 -18.47 -2.40
N THR A 138 15.21 -18.45 -3.71
CA THR A 138 16.35 -18.15 -4.57
C THR A 138 15.97 -17.12 -5.62
N ILE A 139 16.91 -16.24 -5.95
CA ILE A 139 16.80 -15.28 -7.03
C ILE A 139 17.94 -15.53 -8.01
N LYS A 140 17.62 -15.69 -9.29
CA LYS A 140 18.55 -15.88 -10.40
C LYS A 140 18.57 -14.66 -11.27
N VAL A 141 19.76 -14.15 -11.57
CA VAL A 141 19.95 -12.92 -12.34
C VAL A 141 20.92 -13.13 -13.51
N PRO A 142 20.62 -14.06 -14.44
CA PRO A 142 21.54 -14.35 -15.54
C PRO A 142 21.75 -13.11 -16.42
N GLY A 143 23.02 -12.86 -16.76
CA GLY A 143 23.38 -11.70 -17.59
C GLY A 143 23.23 -10.35 -16.90
N ASN A 144 23.13 -10.32 -15.57
CA ASN A 144 23.04 -9.08 -14.81
C ASN A 144 24.31 -8.24 -14.95
N GLU A 145 24.12 -6.96 -14.91
CA GLU A 145 25.18 -5.97 -14.87
C GLU A 145 24.69 -4.73 -14.12
N MET A 146 25.55 -4.20 -13.27
CA MET A 146 25.39 -2.87 -12.69
C MET A 146 26.67 -2.10 -12.98
N VAL A 147 26.55 -0.85 -13.45
CA VAL A 147 27.68 0.05 -13.69
C VAL A 147 27.57 1.22 -12.73
N VAL A 148 28.63 1.49 -11.99
CA VAL A 148 28.69 2.57 -11.01
C VAL A 148 29.69 3.63 -11.48
N SER A 149 29.27 4.88 -11.40
CA SER A 149 30.07 6.07 -11.78
C SER A 149 29.88 7.20 -10.78
N GLY A 150 30.72 8.26 -10.89
CA GLY A 150 30.64 9.46 -10.05
C GLY A 150 31.75 9.54 -9.00
N THR A 151 31.42 10.01 -7.80
CA THR A 151 32.36 10.15 -6.66
C THR A 151 31.81 9.41 -5.44
N PRO A 152 32.60 9.18 -4.39
CA PRO A 152 32.10 8.57 -3.16
C PRO A 152 30.91 9.29 -2.53
N GLU A 153 30.80 10.61 -2.74
CA GLU A 153 29.71 11.44 -2.23
C GLU A 153 28.51 11.55 -3.18
N ASP A 154 28.68 11.15 -4.46
CA ASP A 154 27.66 11.25 -5.50
C ASP A 154 27.81 10.09 -6.49
N MET A 155 27.21 8.96 -6.17
CA MET A 155 27.28 7.72 -6.97
C MET A 155 26.02 7.53 -7.78
N LEU A 156 26.22 7.23 -9.08
CA LEU A 156 25.18 6.80 -10.01
C LEU A 156 25.35 5.30 -10.29
N TYR A 157 24.33 4.53 -10.02
CA TYR A 157 24.19 3.11 -10.29
C TYR A 157 23.28 2.92 -11.50
N GLU A 158 23.74 2.27 -12.55
CA GLU A 158 22.95 1.94 -13.74
C GLU A 158 22.76 0.42 -13.78
N TYR A 159 21.51 -0.04 -13.77
CA TYR A 159 21.14 -1.46 -13.68
C TYR A 159 20.70 -2.00 -15.04
N SER A 160 21.11 -3.21 -15.34
CA SER A 160 20.66 -4.00 -16.49
C SER A 160 20.52 -5.46 -16.07
N TYR A 161 19.28 -5.90 -15.90
CA TYR A 161 18.93 -7.28 -15.55
C TYR A 161 17.98 -7.81 -16.63
N PRO A 162 18.49 -8.45 -17.69
CA PRO A 162 17.66 -8.95 -18.79
C PRO A 162 16.57 -9.90 -18.31
N THR A 163 16.89 -10.72 -17.30
CA THR A 163 15.96 -11.60 -16.61
C THR A 163 16.33 -11.68 -15.13
N LEU A 164 15.33 -11.53 -14.28
CA LEU A 164 15.37 -11.89 -12.88
C LEU A 164 14.31 -12.97 -12.67
N ALA A 165 14.67 -14.15 -12.22
CA ALA A 165 13.75 -15.20 -11.85
C ALA A 165 13.82 -15.47 -10.36
N PHE A 166 12.69 -15.72 -9.73
CA PHE A 166 12.64 -16.07 -8.31
C PHE A 166 11.83 -17.34 -8.08
N ASP A 167 12.20 -18.04 -7.04
CA ASP A 167 11.54 -19.26 -6.58
C ASP A 167 11.54 -19.20 -5.04
N PHE A 168 10.38 -18.95 -4.46
CA PHE A 168 10.18 -18.81 -3.03
C PHE A 168 9.31 -19.94 -2.51
N THR A 169 9.57 -20.33 -1.28
CA THR A 169 8.78 -21.30 -0.54
C THR A 169 8.25 -20.59 0.70
N LEU A 170 6.93 -20.41 0.73
CA LEU A 170 6.23 -19.82 1.87
C LEU A 170 5.71 -20.95 2.77
N PRO A 171 5.77 -20.80 4.09
CA PRO A 171 5.09 -21.70 5.02
C PRO A 171 3.56 -21.51 4.92
N THR A 172 2.78 -22.55 5.18
CA THR A 172 1.30 -22.46 5.23
C THR A 172 0.85 -21.97 6.59
N GLU A 173 0.76 -22.89 7.54
CA GLU A 173 0.33 -22.63 8.90
C GLU A 173 1.38 -23.07 9.90
N PRO A 174 1.40 -22.48 11.10
CA PRO A 174 2.30 -22.90 12.15
C PRO A 174 2.14 -24.39 12.47
N GLY A 175 3.27 -25.14 12.43
CA GLY A 175 3.30 -26.56 12.76
C GLY A 175 2.91 -27.51 11.63
N GLN A 176 2.62 -27.03 10.43
CA GLN A 176 2.42 -27.85 9.24
C GLN A 176 3.68 -27.88 8.37
N ASP A 177 4.00 -29.07 7.83
CA ASP A 177 5.11 -29.24 6.87
C ASP A 177 4.73 -28.80 5.44
N ALA A 178 3.47 -28.42 5.22
CA ALA A 178 3.01 -27.96 3.92
C ALA A 178 3.61 -26.59 3.57
N THR A 179 3.92 -26.39 2.30
CA THR A 179 4.52 -25.15 1.81
C THR A 179 3.82 -24.69 0.52
N ILE A 180 3.88 -23.39 0.29
CA ILE A 180 3.34 -22.75 -0.90
C ILE A 180 4.50 -22.29 -1.78
N PRO A 181 4.76 -22.95 -2.92
CA PRO A 181 5.74 -22.47 -3.89
C PRO A 181 5.21 -21.25 -4.63
N VAL A 182 6.05 -20.22 -4.71
CA VAL A 182 5.81 -18.97 -5.45
C VAL A 182 6.95 -18.78 -6.42
N THR A 183 6.67 -18.88 -7.70
CA THR A 183 7.69 -18.67 -8.74
C THR A 183 7.35 -17.44 -9.58
N GLY A 184 8.37 -16.80 -10.13
CA GLY A 184 8.12 -15.68 -11.03
C GLY A 184 9.34 -15.20 -11.78
N THR A 185 9.07 -14.27 -12.68
CA THR A 185 10.11 -13.67 -13.53
C THR A 185 9.84 -12.17 -13.72
N VAL A 186 10.92 -11.40 -13.74
CA VAL A 186 10.92 -10.01 -14.22
C VAL A 186 11.85 -9.95 -15.41
N THR A 187 11.36 -9.44 -16.55
CA THR A 187 12.14 -9.33 -17.79
C THR A 187 12.39 -7.87 -18.17
N GLY A 188 13.58 -7.62 -18.68
CA GLY A 188 13.98 -6.30 -19.15
C GLY A 188 14.03 -5.24 -18.02
N LEU A 189 14.40 -5.66 -16.80
CA LEU A 189 14.60 -4.72 -15.69
C LEU A 189 15.85 -3.88 -15.96
N ALA A 190 15.68 -2.59 -16.07
CA ALA A 190 16.76 -1.63 -16.27
C ALA A 190 16.40 -0.27 -15.64
N GLY A 191 17.42 0.53 -15.39
CA GLY A 191 17.22 1.87 -14.84
C GLY A 191 18.44 2.37 -14.10
N SER A 192 18.23 3.36 -13.25
CA SER A 192 19.31 3.97 -12.48
C SER A 192 18.88 4.33 -11.06
N GLN A 193 19.86 4.39 -10.17
CA GLN A 193 19.76 4.96 -8.83
C GLN A 193 20.93 5.90 -8.62
N ARG A 194 20.68 7.07 -8.07
CA ARG A 194 21.72 8.04 -7.67
C ARG A 194 21.63 8.28 -6.17
N ASN A 195 22.76 8.10 -5.51
CA ASN A 195 22.93 8.35 -4.07
C ASN A 195 23.85 9.54 -3.88
N VAL A 196 23.36 10.59 -3.24
CA VAL A 196 24.10 11.82 -2.95
C VAL A 196 24.21 12.00 -1.44
N ALA A 197 25.41 11.88 -0.92
CA ALA A 197 25.70 12.16 0.48
C ALA A 197 25.68 13.67 0.75
N SER A 198 25.20 14.07 1.92
CA SER A 198 25.17 15.45 2.39
C SER A 198 25.45 15.51 3.90
N ASP A 199 25.74 16.69 4.44
CA ASP A 199 26.01 16.90 5.88
C ASP A 199 24.82 16.47 6.78
N GLY A 200 23.64 16.28 6.22
CA GLY A 200 22.43 15.88 6.94
C GLY A 200 21.94 14.49 6.59
N GLY A 201 22.76 13.64 5.96
CA GLY A 201 22.40 12.28 5.55
C GLY A 201 22.56 12.03 4.06
N MET A 202 21.74 11.17 3.49
CA MET A 202 21.80 10.79 2.09
C MET A 202 20.47 11.06 1.37
N THR A 203 20.56 11.49 0.12
CA THR A 203 19.42 11.59 -0.78
C THR A 203 19.60 10.56 -1.89
N SER A 204 18.61 9.69 -2.03
CA SER A 204 18.55 8.70 -3.11
C SER A 204 17.45 9.08 -4.10
N SER A 205 17.70 8.90 -5.39
CA SER A 205 16.69 8.99 -6.43
C SER A 205 16.82 7.79 -7.36
N PHE A 206 15.71 7.26 -7.86
CA PHE A 206 15.72 6.11 -8.74
C PHE A 206 14.69 6.23 -9.86
N ASP A 207 14.99 5.59 -11.00
CA ASP A 207 14.10 5.39 -12.16
C ASP A 207 14.38 3.98 -12.68
N LEU A 208 13.43 3.07 -12.49
CA LEU A 208 13.51 1.66 -12.84
C LEU A 208 12.36 1.30 -13.76
N LYS A 209 12.61 0.45 -14.74
CA LYS A 209 11.62 -0.04 -15.70
C LYS A 209 11.78 -1.53 -15.92
N ALA A 210 10.66 -2.22 -16.12
CA ALA A 210 10.64 -3.63 -16.52
C ALA A 210 9.60 -3.85 -17.60
N ALA A 211 9.94 -4.65 -18.61
CA ALA A 211 9.02 -4.94 -19.69
C ALA A 211 7.84 -5.79 -19.23
N GLN A 212 8.11 -6.76 -18.33
CA GLN A 212 7.09 -7.63 -17.77
C GLN A 212 7.54 -8.13 -16.39
N ALA A 213 6.57 -8.27 -15.47
CA ALA A 213 6.70 -9.09 -14.27
C ALA A 213 5.58 -10.12 -14.26
N ALA A 214 5.92 -11.39 -13.99
CA ALA A 214 4.97 -12.49 -13.90
C ALA A 214 5.22 -13.32 -12.65
N MET A 215 4.15 -13.82 -12.03
CA MET A 215 4.20 -14.65 -10.83
C MET A 215 3.19 -15.79 -10.96
N GLN A 216 3.55 -16.96 -10.44
CA GLN A 216 2.67 -18.11 -10.32
C GLN A 216 2.78 -18.73 -8.92
N ILE A 217 1.64 -19.13 -8.39
CA ILE A 217 1.50 -19.90 -7.15
C ILE A 217 0.77 -21.19 -7.50
N VAL A 218 1.40 -22.34 -7.27
CA VAL A 218 0.76 -23.65 -7.43
C VAL A 218 0.85 -24.37 -6.10
N ALA A 219 -0.24 -24.38 -5.35
CA ALA A 219 -0.27 -24.92 -4.01
C ALA A 219 -1.17 -26.15 -3.89
N GLN A 220 -0.76 -27.09 -3.03
CA GLN A 220 -1.61 -28.14 -2.50
C GLN A 220 -2.03 -27.73 -1.09
N MET A 221 -3.32 -27.52 -0.90
CA MET A 221 -3.86 -27.19 0.43
C MET A 221 -4.11 -28.52 1.18
N PRO A 222 -3.58 -28.67 2.37
CA PRO A 222 -3.85 -29.86 3.19
C PRO A 222 -5.35 -29.94 3.51
N ALA A 223 -5.82 -31.16 3.79
CA ALA A 223 -7.17 -31.34 4.30
C ALA A 223 -7.18 -30.88 5.79
N GLU A 224 -8.18 -30.11 6.20
CA GLU A 224 -8.38 -29.74 7.61
C GLU A 224 -8.64 -30.97 8.47
N ASP A 225 -9.34 -31.97 7.94
CA ASP A 225 -9.62 -33.27 8.57
C ASP A 225 -9.25 -34.43 7.66
N ALA A 226 -8.99 -35.62 8.23
CA ALA A 226 -8.61 -36.82 7.49
C ALA A 226 -9.67 -37.29 6.45
N ASP A 227 -10.91 -36.87 6.62
CA ASP A 227 -12.05 -37.17 5.74
C ASP A 227 -12.37 -36.01 4.76
N ALA A 228 -11.89 -34.81 5.02
CA ALA A 228 -11.94 -33.68 4.09
C ALA A 228 -10.81 -33.85 3.07
N GLY A 229 -11.10 -33.90 1.79
CA GLY A 229 -10.06 -33.93 0.75
C GLY A 229 -9.30 -32.61 0.72
N GLY A 230 -7.99 -32.63 0.56
CA GLY A 230 -7.18 -31.44 0.32
C GLY A 230 -7.62 -30.71 -0.96
N GLY A 231 -7.16 -29.48 -1.11
CA GLY A 231 -7.44 -28.62 -2.27
C GLY A 231 -6.21 -28.37 -3.14
N THR A 232 -6.44 -27.75 -4.30
CA THR A 232 -5.41 -27.21 -5.17
C THR A 232 -5.69 -25.75 -5.48
N LEU A 233 -4.64 -24.96 -5.61
CA LEU A 233 -4.66 -23.57 -6.09
C LEU A 233 -3.62 -23.42 -7.20
N ASP A 234 -4.04 -22.94 -8.38
CA ASP A 234 -3.17 -22.36 -9.39
C ASP A 234 -3.56 -20.87 -9.53
N PHE A 235 -2.66 -19.98 -9.17
CA PHE A 235 -2.84 -18.54 -9.28
C PHE A 235 -1.73 -17.98 -10.17
N GLN A 236 -2.09 -17.15 -11.13
CA GLN A 236 -1.17 -16.50 -12.05
C GLN A 236 -1.44 -15.00 -12.09
N LEU A 237 -0.36 -14.21 -12.16
CA LEU A 237 -0.40 -12.76 -12.27
C LEU A 237 0.70 -12.31 -13.24
N ALA A 238 0.36 -11.37 -14.12
CA ALA A 238 1.31 -10.72 -15.02
C ALA A 238 1.03 -9.22 -15.12
N LEU A 239 2.11 -8.42 -15.10
CA LEU A 239 2.09 -6.99 -15.32
C LEU A 239 3.01 -6.65 -16.50
N THR A 240 2.64 -5.63 -17.28
CA THR A 240 3.42 -5.19 -18.43
C THR A 240 3.84 -3.72 -18.29
N ASN A 241 5.01 -3.40 -18.81
CA ASN A 241 5.57 -2.03 -18.86
C ASN A 241 5.56 -1.35 -17.48
N LEU A 242 6.13 -2.03 -16.47
CA LEU A 242 6.28 -1.47 -15.15
C LEU A 242 7.34 -0.36 -15.18
N ALA A 243 7.04 0.74 -14.51
CA ALA A 243 8.01 1.77 -14.19
C ALA A 243 7.87 2.15 -12.71
N SER A 244 8.99 2.39 -12.06
CA SER A 244 9.05 2.89 -10.70
C SER A 244 10.08 4.00 -10.62
N GLN A 245 9.67 5.16 -10.12
CA GLN A 245 10.55 6.31 -9.91
C GLN A 245 10.31 6.91 -8.53
N GLY A 246 11.34 7.48 -7.95
CA GLY A 246 11.15 8.10 -6.65
C GLY A 246 12.39 8.79 -6.13
N THR A 247 12.21 9.43 -4.99
CA THR A 247 13.26 10.05 -4.19
C THR A 247 13.07 9.70 -2.73
N GLY A 248 14.17 9.43 -2.05
CA GLY A 248 14.19 9.22 -0.61
C GLY A 248 15.28 10.05 0.03
N LYS A 249 15.05 10.50 1.25
CA LYS A 249 16.06 11.14 2.07
C LYS A 249 16.15 10.40 3.40
N THR A 250 17.36 9.97 3.75
CA THR A 250 17.67 9.42 5.07
C THR A 250 18.48 10.46 5.86
N PRO A 251 18.15 10.70 7.14
CA PRO A 251 18.98 11.57 7.99
C PRO A 251 20.31 10.89 8.27
N GLY A 252 21.37 11.68 8.55
CA GLY A 252 22.72 11.18 8.83
C GLY A 252 22.88 10.44 10.16
N GLN A 253 21.79 10.19 10.87
CA GLN A 253 21.73 9.37 12.08
C GLN A 253 20.92 8.13 11.75
N ALA A 254 21.45 6.96 12.10
CA ALA A 254 20.72 5.70 11.97
C ALA A 254 19.56 5.62 12.95
N PHE A 255 18.42 5.11 12.49
CA PHE A 255 17.20 4.85 13.28
C PHE A 255 16.80 3.40 13.11
N ASP A 256 16.30 2.81 14.16
CA ASP A 256 15.52 1.58 14.04
C ASP A 256 14.11 1.94 13.54
N LEU A 257 13.88 1.77 12.24
CA LEU A 257 12.63 2.17 11.60
C LEU A 257 11.41 1.39 12.11
N GLY A 258 11.60 0.20 12.70
CA GLY A 258 10.53 -0.57 13.31
C GLY A 258 9.98 0.06 14.60
N SER A 259 10.84 0.78 15.34
CA SER A 259 10.47 1.37 16.63
C SER A 259 10.65 2.89 16.71
N GLN A 260 11.38 3.50 15.76
CA GLN A 260 11.76 4.93 15.77
C GLN A 260 11.32 5.68 14.51
N MET A 261 10.32 5.20 13.79
CA MET A 261 9.85 5.84 12.55
C MET A 261 9.45 7.31 12.77
N ALA A 262 8.69 7.62 13.83
CA ALA A 262 8.31 9.00 14.16
C ALA A 262 9.53 9.90 14.34
N GLN A 263 10.60 9.40 14.97
CA GLN A 263 11.84 10.14 15.18
C GLN A 263 12.61 10.34 13.86
N ALA A 264 12.63 9.33 12.99
CA ALA A 264 13.27 9.42 11.68
C ALA A 264 12.58 10.47 10.78
N LEU A 265 11.25 10.51 10.78
CA LEU A 265 10.46 11.51 10.06
C LEU A 265 10.70 12.93 10.63
N ALA A 266 10.74 13.07 11.95
CA ALA A 266 11.06 14.35 12.60
C ALA A 266 12.51 14.82 12.29
N ALA A 267 13.44 13.88 12.09
CA ALA A 267 14.81 14.17 11.66
C ALA A 267 14.94 14.49 10.15
N GLY A 268 13.83 14.46 9.42
CA GLY A 268 13.77 14.82 8.00
C GLY A 268 13.83 13.64 7.03
N MET A 269 13.54 12.42 7.49
CA MET A 269 13.33 11.29 6.57
C MET A 269 12.14 11.58 5.66
N THR A 270 12.30 11.28 4.37
CA THR A 270 11.23 11.39 3.38
C THR A 270 11.30 10.25 2.38
N LEU A 271 10.15 9.87 1.84
CA LEU A 271 10.02 8.96 0.70
C LEU A 271 8.92 9.48 -0.22
N ASP A 272 9.22 9.56 -1.51
CA ASP A 272 8.25 9.87 -2.57
C ASP A 272 8.48 8.86 -3.69
N THR A 273 7.46 8.10 -4.06
CA THR A 273 7.57 7.02 -5.04
C THR A 273 6.33 6.96 -5.91
N THR A 274 6.52 6.80 -7.20
CA THR A 274 5.45 6.52 -8.17
C THR A 274 5.74 5.19 -8.86
N VAL A 275 4.73 4.34 -8.96
CA VAL A 275 4.76 3.08 -9.71
C VAL A 275 3.67 3.12 -10.76
N THR A 276 3.99 2.79 -11.99
CA THR A 276 3.04 2.69 -13.10
C THR A 276 3.15 1.34 -13.79
N TYR A 277 2.05 0.88 -14.40
CA TYR A 277 2.05 -0.25 -15.33
C TYR A 277 0.96 -0.04 -16.39
N ASP A 278 1.10 -0.70 -17.55
CA ASP A 278 0.12 -0.59 -18.63
C ASP A 278 -1.04 -1.58 -18.48
N THR A 279 -0.75 -2.82 -18.11
CA THR A 279 -1.77 -3.85 -17.87
C THR A 279 -1.39 -4.75 -16.70
N LEU A 280 -2.41 -5.20 -16.00
CA LEU A 280 -2.33 -6.31 -15.06
C LEU A 280 -3.34 -7.37 -15.51
N GLU A 281 -2.92 -8.62 -15.62
CA GLU A 281 -3.78 -9.77 -15.90
C GLU A 281 -3.53 -10.85 -14.86
N GLY A 282 -4.60 -11.45 -14.37
CA GLY A 282 -4.51 -12.56 -13.43
C GLY A 282 -5.58 -13.61 -13.67
N SER A 283 -5.29 -14.82 -13.21
CA SER A 283 -6.24 -15.94 -13.22
C SER A 283 -6.03 -16.82 -12.00
N PHE A 284 -7.07 -17.53 -11.63
CA PHE A 284 -7.00 -18.55 -10.60
C PHE A 284 -7.84 -19.77 -10.97
N ASP A 285 -7.38 -20.93 -10.53
CA ASP A 285 -8.11 -22.21 -10.55
C ASP A 285 -7.98 -22.83 -9.16
N VAL A 286 -9.10 -23.07 -8.51
CA VAL A 286 -9.15 -23.68 -7.19
C VAL A 286 -10.05 -24.92 -7.24
N ALA A 287 -9.58 -25.98 -6.62
CA ALA A 287 -10.39 -27.17 -6.41
C ALA A 287 -10.20 -27.69 -4.99
N GLY A 288 -11.25 -28.19 -4.38
CA GLY A 288 -11.23 -28.69 -3.02
C GLY A 288 -12.52 -29.44 -2.71
N ARG A 289 -12.74 -29.75 -1.45
CA ARG A 289 -13.99 -30.34 -0.95
C ARG A 289 -14.55 -29.49 0.18
N ASP A 290 -15.86 -29.40 0.22
CA ASP A 290 -16.56 -28.77 1.35
C ASP A 290 -16.62 -29.72 2.57
N GLU A 291 -17.12 -29.20 3.68
CA GLU A 291 -17.32 -29.95 4.93
C GLU A 291 -18.21 -31.21 4.78
N ASN A 292 -19.02 -31.29 3.71
CA ASN A 292 -19.86 -32.41 3.38
C ASN A 292 -19.19 -33.42 2.42
N GLY A 293 -17.92 -33.20 2.06
CA GLY A 293 -17.15 -34.01 1.13
C GLY A 293 -17.54 -33.85 -0.34
N GLN A 294 -18.27 -32.74 -0.71
CA GLN A 294 -18.61 -32.43 -2.09
C GLN A 294 -17.48 -31.66 -2.77
N ASP A 295 -17.16 -32.06 -4.00
CA ASP A 295 -16.15 -31.38 -4.79
C ASP A 295 -16.60 -29.93 -5.11
N GLN A 296 -15.78 -28.97 -4.76
CA GLN A 296 -15.93 -27.55 -5.03
C GLN A 296 -14.84 -27.11 -5.99
N THR A 297 -15.24 -26.38 -7.02
CA THR A 297 -14.29 -25.79 -7.98
C THR A 297 -14.61 -24.31 -8.20
N GLY A 298 -13.57 -23.54 -8.42
CA GLY A 298 -13.67 -22.13 -8.76
C GLY A 298 -12.59 -21.76 -9.77
N THR A 299 -13.00 -21.11 -10.85
CA THR A 299 -12.06 -20.54 -11.83
C THR A 299 -12.39 -19.08 -12.03
N GLY A 300 -11.39 -18.27 -12.26
CA GLY A 300 -11.62 -16.86 -12.57
C GLY A 300 -10.44 -16.19 -13.26
N SER A 301 -10.75 -15.04 -13.83
CA SER A 301 -9.77 -14.13 -14.41
C SER A 301 -10.11 -12.69 -14.06
N PHE A 302 -9.10 -11.87 -13.94
CA PHE A 302 -9.23 -10.44 -13.75
C PHE A 302 -8.18 -9.70 -14.55
N ALA A 303 -8.50 -8.49 -14.96
CA ALA A 303 -7.56 -7.65 -15.67
C ALA A 303 -7.83 -6.18 -15.35
N THR A 304 -6.78 -5.37 -15.43
CA THR A 304 -6.88 -3.91 -15.44
C THR A 304 -6.09 -3.34 -16.62
N GLY A 305 -6.48 -2.15 -17.07
CA GLY A 305 -5.67 -1.31 -17.91
C GLY A 305 -4.57 -0.58 -17.12
N ALA A 306 -4.18 0.58 -17.61
CA ALA A 306 -3.11 1.38 -17.01
C ALA A 306 -3.41 1.78 -15.57
N SER A 307 -2.37 1.75 -14.75
CA SER A 307 -2.42 2.20 -13.36
C SER A 307 -1.26 3.13 -13.04
N ASP A 308 -1.56 4.12 -12.20
CA ASP A 308 -0.61 5.06 -11.60
C ASP A 308 -0.80 5.00 -10.07
N ILE A 309 0.26 4.72 -9.33
CA ILE A 309 0.24 4.57 -7.89
C ILE A 309 1.36 5.44 -7.31
N ALA A 310 1.01 6.42 -6.51
CA ALA A 310 1.97 7.28 -5.81
C ALA A 310 1.88 7.06 -4.30
N PHE A 311 3.02 7.05 -3.67
CA PHE A 311 3.19 6.96 -2.23
C PHE A 311 4.17 8.03 -1.77
N GLN A 312 3.81 8.75 -0.71
CA GLN A 312 4.68 9.72 -0.07
C GLN A 312 4.66 9.56 1.44
N MET A 313 5.80 9.75 2.08
CA MET A 313 5.95 9.73 3.52
C MET A 313 6.94 10.81 3.96
N SER A 314 6.54 11.61 4.94
CA SER A 314 7.35 12.67 5.52
C SER A 314 6.82 13.04 6.91
N GLY A 315 7.49 13.94 7.63
CA GLY A 315 6.94 14.53 8.85
C GLY A 315 5.62 15.27 8.66
N GLY A 316 5.26 15.63 7.42
CA GLY A 316 3.97 16.25 7.09
C GLY A 316 2.83 15.26 6.84
N GLY A 317 3.09 13.97 6.79
CA GLY A 317 2.05 12.96 6.62
C GLY A 317 2.45 11.76 5.77
N LEU A 318 1.52 10.83 5.73
CA LEU A 318 1.50 9.65 4.87
C LEU A 318 0.48 9.90 3.76
N GLY A 319 0.94 9.95 2.51
CA GLY A 319 0.12 10.13 1.33
C GLY A 319 0.11 8.88 0.45
N TYR A 320 -1.06 8.56 -0.06
CA TYR A 320 -1.28 7.51 -1.05
C TYR A 320 -2.23 8.02 -2.12
N LYS A 321 -1.89 7.77 -3.37
CA LYS A 321 -2.79 8.05 -4.50
C LYS A 321 -2.69 6.92 -5.51
N ALA A 322 -3.83 6.43 -5.99
CA ALA A 322 -3.88 5.43 -7.04
C ALA A 322 -5.01 5.73 -8.02
N THR A 323 -4.77 5.40 -9.28
CA THR A 323 -5.78 5.42 -10.34
C THR A 323 -5.56 4.19 -11.22
N THR A 324 -6.61 3.44 -11.48
CA THR A 324 -6.57 2.23 -12.33
C THR A 324 -7.75 2.29 -13.30
N ALA A 325 -7.48 2.11 -14.59
CA ALA A 325 -8.47 2.09 -15.63
C ALA A 325 -8.91 0.66 -16.00
N ASP A 326 -10.08 0.55 -16.62
CA ASP A 326 -10.56 -0.65 -17.32
C ASP A 326 -10.50 -1.95 -16.49
N ALA A 327 -10.90 -1.89 -15.21
CA ALA A 327 -10.90 -3.07 -14.34
C ALA A 327 -12.07 -4.00 -14.69
N LYS A 328 -11.78 -5.29 -14.82
CA LYS A 328 -12.79 -6.33 -15.08
C LYS A 328 -12.44 -7.63 -14.39
N ALA A 329 -13.46 -8.38 -14.00
CA ALA A 329 -13.30 -9.74 -13.49
C ALA A 329 -14.44 -10.64 -13.94
N GLU A 330 -14.12 -11.92 -14.10
CA GLU A 330 -15.08 -12.99 -14.33
C GLU A 330 -14.71 -14.19 -13.47
N MET A 331 -15.70 -14.80 -12.83
CA MET A 331 -15.51 -15.93 -11.92
C MET A 331 -16.65 -16.94 -12.09
N THR A 332 -16.30 -18.21 -12.10
CA THR A 332 -17.23 -19.34 -12.07
C THR A 332 -16.96 -20.16 -10.82
N ILE A 333 -18.00 -20.42 -10.03
CA ILE A 333 -17.93 -21.23 -8.81
C ILE A 333 -18.93 -22.36 -8.96
N SER A 334 -18.55 -23.60 -8.61
CA SER A 334 -19.39 -24.80 -8.78
C SER A 334 -20.73 -24.72 -8.03
N THR A 335 -20.82 -23.93 -6.96
CA THR A 335 -22.04 -23.68 -6.18
C THR A 335 -23.02 -22.73 -6.84
N LEU A 336 -22.57 -21.96 -7.85
CA LEU A 336 -23.40 -20.99 -8.55
C LEU A 336 -23.78 -21.51 -9.95
N PRO A 337 -25.04 -21.36 -10.39
CA PRO A 337 -25.47 -21.85 -11.69
C PRO A 337 -25.06 -20.95 -12.87
N PHE A 338 -24.31 -19.90 -12.65
CA PHE A 338 -23.86 -18.92 -13.66
C PHE A 338 -22.58 -18.24 -13.23
N PRO A 339 -21.78 -17.73 -14.17
CA PRO A 339 -20.61 -16.94 -13.85
C PRO A 339 -20.98 -15.57 -13.29
N ILE A 340 -20.15 -15.06 -12.40
CA ILE A 340 -20.19 -13.69 -11.89
C ILE A 340 -19.18 -12.88 -12.71
N SER A 341 -19.60 -11.76 -13.28
CA SER A 341 -18.67 -10.83 -13.90
C SER A 341 -19.07 -9.38 -13.70
N TYR A 342 -18.07 -8.52 -13.60
CA TYR A 342 -18.22 -7.08 -13.52
C TYR A 342 -17.12 -6.38 -14.31
N ALA A 343 -17.39 -5.11 -14.67
CA ALA A 343 -16.40 -4.21 -15.23
C ALA A 343 -16.56 -2.81 -14.62
N LEU A 344 -15.46 -2.07 -14.58
CA LEU A 344 -15.34 -0.69 -14.09
C LEU A 344 -14.51 0.09 -15.10
N ASP A 345 -14.95 1.30 -15.46
CA ASP A 345 -14.16 2.20 -16.32
C ASP A 345 -12.94 2.73 -15.57
N GLN A 346 -13.13 3.13 -14.30
CA GLN A 346 -12.03 3.65 -13.48
C GLN A 346 -12.29 3.41 -11.99
N ILE A 347 -11.20 3.13 -11.29
CA ILE A 347 -11.11 3.16 -9.81
C ILE A 347 -10.02 4.15 -9.44
N SER A 348 -10.29 5.03 -8.47
CA SER A 348 -9.26 5.92 -7.94
C SER A 348 -9.41 6.10 -6.44
N GLY A 349 -8.28 6.34 -5.79
CA GLY A 349 -8.20 6.64 -4.36
C GLY A 349 -7.09 7.65 -4.10
N GLU A 350 -7.32 8.54 -3.14
CA GLU A 350 -6.32 9.47 -2.63
C GLU A 350 -6.51 9.61 -1.13
N MET A 351 -5.43 9.45 -0.39
CA MET A 351 -5.41 9.57 1.07
C MET A 351 -4.20 10.39 1.48
N LEU A 352 -4.40 11.33 2.38
CA LEU A 352 -3.36 12.04 3.11
C LEU A 352 -3.72 12.00 4.59
N ILE A 353 -2.85 11.43 5.40
CA ILE A 353 -3.04 11.33 6.86
C ILE A 353 -1.84 12.01 7.52
N PRO A 354 -2.05 13.04 8.34
CA PRO A 354 -0.98 13.61 9.14
C PRO A 354 -0.57 12.60 10.22
N VAL A 355 0.73 12.41 10.42
CA VAL A 355 1.26 11.31 11.26
C VAL A 355 2.03 11.81 12.48
N THR A 356 2.48 13.06 12.46
CA THR A 356 3.34 13.62 13.51
C THR A 356 2.51 14.44 14.48
N LYS A 357 2.64 14.18 15.77
CA LYS A 357 2.02 14.96 16.84
C LYS A 357 2.38 16.44 16.73
N GLY A 358 1.40 17.32 16.91
CA GLY A 358 1.60 18.76 16.90
C GLY A 358 0.40 19.53 17.43
N ASP A 359 0.63 20.77 17.91
CA ASP A 359 -0.43 21.64 18.40
C ASP A 359 -1.15 22.40 17.26
N ALA A 360 -0.58 22.42 16.06
CA ALA A 360 -1.17 23.05 14.88
C ALA A 360 -1.98 22.01 14.10
N ALA A 361 -3.12 22.45 13.56
CA ALA A 361 -3.90 21.64 12.65
C ALA A 361 -3.10 21.30 11.38
N GLN A 362 -3.23 20.08 10.93
CA GLN A 362 -2.54 19.51 9.78
C GLN A 362 -3.57 19.00 8.77
N PRO A 363 -3.33 19.16 7.46
CA PRO A 363 -4.29 18.75 6.45
C PRO A 363 -4.43 17.24 6.37
N PHE A 364 -5.67 16.78 6.16
CA PHE A 364 -5.98 15.41 5.77
C PHE A 364 -6.85 15.39 4.51
N LYS A 365 -6.79 14.29 3.79
CA LYS A 365 -7.65 14.03 2.62
C LYS A 365 -8.04 12.55 2.56
N LEU A 366 -9.29 12.31 2.16
CA LEU A 366 -9.79 10.98 1.81
C LEU A 366 -10.66 11.13 0.57
N ALA A 367 -10.19 10.61 -0.56
CA ALA A 367 -10.99 10.56 -1.76
C ALA A 367 -11.01 9.11 -2.30
N TYR A 368 -12.17 8.71 -2.82
CA TYR A 368 -12.39 7.42 -3.44
C TYR A 368 -13.45 7.55 -4.52
N ALA A 369 -13.18 6.99 -5.70
CA ALA A 369 -14.16 6.94 -6.77
C ALA A 369 -14.17 5.56 -7.44
N LEU A 370 -15.38 5.08 -7.70
CA LEU A 370 -15.69 3.98 -8.60
C LEU A 370 -16.54 4.55 -9.73
N GLU A 371 -16.10 4.43 -10.96
CA GLU A 371 -16.78 4.99 -12.10
C GLU A 371 -17.07 3.91 -13.15
N GLY A 372 -18.29 3.93 -13.68
CA GLY A 372 -18.67 3.04 -14.76
C GLY A 372 -18.87 1.57 -14.37
N LEU A 373 -19.27 1.28 -13.12
CA LEU A 373 -19.50 -0.09 -12.66
C LEU A 373 -20.68 -0.73 -13.40
N THR A 374 -20.41 -1.85 -14.04
CA THR A 374 -21.40 -2.69 -14.72
C THR A 374 -21.34 -4.13 -14.24
N PHE A 375 -22.48 -4.80 -14.22
CA PHE A 375 -22.61 -6.22 -13.87
C PHE A 375 -23.20 -7.00 -15.04
N ALA A 376 -22.84 -8.29 -15.15
CA ALA A 376 -23.47 -9.20 -16.10
C ALA A 376 -24.97 -9.38 -15.84
N ASP A 377 -25.71 -9.67 -16.90
CA ASP A 377 -27.14 -9.94 -16.85
C ASP A 377 -27.54 -11.07 -15.88
N ALA A 378 -26.65 -12.02 -15.65
CA ALA A 378 -26.88 -13.12 -14.71
C ALA A 378 -27.02 -12.62 -13.27
N ILE A 379 -26.18 -11.64 -12.87
CA ILE A 379 -26.25 -11.01 -11.55
C ILE A 379 -27.55 -10.21 -11.42
N TRP A 380 -27.91 -9.45 -12.44
CA TRP A 380 -29.15 -8.67 -12.45
C TRP A 380 -30.38 -9.56 -12.25
N LYS A 381 -30.42 -10.75 -12.86
CA LYS A 381 -31.55 -11.68 -12.74
C LYS A 381 -31.78 -12.21 -11.33
N LEU A 382 -30.83 -12.10 -10.41
CA LEU A 382 -30.99 -12.52 -9.01
C LEU A 382 -32.00 -11.64 -8.27
N PHE A 383 -32.01 -10.34 -8.52
CA PHE A 383 -32.85 -9.39 -7.80
C PHE A 383 -33.81 -8.59 -8.71
N ASP A 384 -33.53 -8.51 -10.00
CA ASP A 384 -34.41 -7.86 -10.99
C ASP A 384 -34.68 -8.79 -12.21
N PRO A 385 -35.35 -9.95 -12.03
CA PRO A 385 -35.63 -10.89 -13.12
C PRO A 385 -36.56 -10.32 -14.19
N THR A 386 -37.28 -9.26 -13.89
CA THR A 386 -38.25 -8.59 -14.78
C THR A 386 -37.68 -7.35 -15.46
N SER A 387 -36.40 -7.02 -15.21
CA SER A 387 -35.68 -5.90 -15.82
C SER A 387 -36.38 -4.56 -15.63
N GLN A 388 -36.80 -4.24 -14.41
CA GLN A 388 -37.46 -2.98 -14.05
C GLN A 388 -36.47 -1.87 -13.73
N LEU A 389 -35.26 -2.22 -13.26
CA LEU A 389 -34.21 -1.26 -12.92
C LEU A 389 -33.39 -0.89 -14.17
N PRO A 390 -33.02 0.37 -14.36
CA PRO A 390 -32.00 0.76 -15.35
C PRO A 390 -30.68 0.06 -15.03
N ARG A 391 -29.98 -0.35 -16.08
CA ARG A 391 -28.68 -1.04 -16.00
C ARG A 391 -27.55 -0.17 -16.52
N ASP A 392 -27.74 1.15 -16.47
CA ASP A 392 -26.70 2.11 -16.79
C ASP A 392 -25.51 1.92 -15.84
N PRO A 393 -24.28 2.19 -16.30
CA PRO A 393 -23.10 2.11 -15.46
C PRO A 393 -23.25 2.93 -14.17
N ALA A 394 -22.93 2.32 -13.03
CA ALA A 394 -23.01 2.98 -11.74
C ALA A 394 -21.71 3.67 -11.35
N SER A 395 -21.81 4.74 -10.59
CA SER A 395 -20.64 5.47 -10.08
C SER A 395 -20.86 5.91 -8.63
N LEU A 396 -19.78 5.85 -7.83
CA LEU A 396 -19.72 6.32 -6.46
C LEU A 396 -18.48 7.21 -6.31
N ILE A 397 -18.65 8.40 -5.78
CA ILE A 397 -17.57 9.33 -5.47
C ILE A 397 -17.69 9.76 -4.01
N VAL A 398 -16.60 9.72 -3.28
CA VAL A 398 -16.42 10.29 -1.95
C VAL A 398 -15.14 11.12 -1.99
N ASP A 399 -15.22 12.41 -1.76
CA ASP A 399 -14.07 13.32 -1.69
C ASP A 399 -14.23 14.23 -0.48
N LEU A 400 -13.40 13.99 0.53
CA LEU A 400 -13.38 14.68 1.82
C LEU A 400 -11.98 15.26 2.04
N SER A 401 -11.92 16.46 2.60
CA SER A 401 -10.68 17.10 3.04
C SER A 401 -10.94 17.94 4.29
N GLY A 402 -9.88 18.27 5.01
CA GLY A 402 -10.00 19.10 6.20
C GLY A 402 -8.67 19.24 6.92
N ASP A 403 -8.74 19.76 8.12
CA ASP A 403 -7.61 19.93 9.02
C ASP A 403 -7.93 19.29 10.37
N ALA A 404 -6.92 18.63 10.96
CA ALA A 404 -7.02 18.00 12.27
C ALA A 404 -5.74 18.20 13.08
N VAL A 405 -5.88 18.35 14.39
CA VAL A 405 -4.74 18.31 15.32
C VAL A 405 -4.42 16.85 15.61
N VAL A 406 -3.15 16.47 15.44
CA VAL A 406 -2.64 15.13 15.77
C VAL A 406 -2.17 15.13 17.21
N THR A 407 -2.83 14.38 18.07
CA THR A 407 -2.57 14.35 19.52
C THR A 407 -1.50 13.34 19.93
N GLN A 408 -1.22 12.35 19.07
CA GLN A 408 -0.23 11.29 19.28
C GLN A 408 0.48 10.96 17.97
N ASP A 409 1.78 10.65 18.03
CA ASP A 409 2.51 10.18 16.84
C ASP A 409 1.97 8.82 16.40
N LEU A 410 1.50 8.70 15.16
CA LEU A 410 0.88 7.46 14.66
C LEU A 410 1.86 6.28 14.52
N PHE A 411 3.15 6.57 14.44
CA PHE A 411 4.21 5.56 14.40
C PHE A 411 4.83 5.30 15.77
N ASP A 412 4.23 5.78 16.86
CA ASP A 412 4.67 5.43 18.21
C ASP A 412 4.26 3.98 18.52
N PRO A 413 5.20 3.07 18.85
CA PRO A 413 4.88 1.69 19.22
C PRO A 413 3.88 1.57 20.38
N ALA A 414 3.76 2.59 21.23
CA ALA A 414 2.78 2.63 22.30
C ALA A 414 1.32 2.77 21.82
N MET A 415 1.09 3.20 20.56
CA MET A 415 -0.26 3.32 20.00
C MET A 415 -1.03 2.00 19.92
N GLY A 416 -0.34 0.88 19.76
CA GLY A 416 -0.94 -0.46 19.72
C GLY A 416 -1.24 -1.05 21.11
N GLN A 417 -0.88 -0.35 22.20
CA GLN A 417 -1.08 -0.86 23.57
C GLN A 417 -2.37 -0.31 24.17
N PRO A 418 -3.14 -1.11 24.94
CA PRO A 418 -4.30 -0.62 25.65
C PRO A 418 -3.88 0.49 26.63
N GLN A 419 -4.40 1.70 26.44
CA GLN A 419 -4.19 2.80 27.37
C GLN A 419 -5.26 2.72 28.47
N THR A 420 -4.85 2.87 29.72
CA THR A 420 -5.76 2.91 30.87
C THR A 420 -5.59 4.23 31.61
N ASP A 421 -6.69 4.78 32.14
CA ASP A 421 -6.65 5.94 33.03
C ASP A 421 -6.10 5.59 34.42
N ALA A 422 -6.06 6.60 35.30
CA ALA A 422 -5.58 6.42 36.67
C ALA A 422 -6.41 5.42 37.50
N ASP A 423 -7.61 5.10 37.09
CA ASP A 423 -8.55 4.16 37.70
C ASP A 423 -8.51 2.76 37.06
N GLY A 424 -7.62 2.58 36.02
CA GLY A 424 -7.44 1.30 35.30
C GLY A 424 -8.50 1.03 34.25
N MET A 425 -9.30 2.05 33.87
CA MET A 425 -10.31 1.91 32.82
C MET A 425 -9.68 2.15 31.45
N PRO A 426 -10.03 1.36 30.41
CA PRO A 426 -9.55 1.58 29.05
C PRO A 426 -9.92 2.99 28.57
N VAL A 427 -8.92 3.78 28.22
CA VAL A 427 -9.12 5.11 27.61
C VAL A 427 -8.82 4.97 26.12
N SER A 428 -9.79 5.30 25.28
CA SER A 428 -9.59 5.44 23.85
C SER A 428 -9.61 6.92 23.52
N GLU A 429 -8.45 7.58 23.63
CA GLU A 429 -8.31 8.94 23.08
C GLU A 429 -8.16 8.84 21.57
N SER A 430 -8.95 9.64 20.85
CA SER A 430 -8.77 9.74 19.39
C SER A 430 -7.42 10.39 19.09
N PRO A 431 -6.57 9.78 18.26
CA PRO A 431 -5.31 10.40 17.85
C PRO A 431 -5.52 11.65 17.00
N PHE A 432 -6.76 11.92 16.56
CA PHE A 432 -7.13 13.07 15.76
C PHE A 432 -8.25 13.88 16.40
N LEU A 433 -8.06 15.18 16.45
CA LEU A 433 -9.10 16.16 16.78
C LEU A 433 -9.39 16.98 15.52
N PRO A 434 -10.52 16.78 14.85
CA PRO A 434 -10.86 17.53 13.64
C PRO A 434 -11.11 19.00 13.99
N GLU A 435 -10.58 19.92 13.18
CA GLU A 435 -10.92 21.35 13.22
C GLU A 435 -11.86 21.73 12.07
N THR A 436 -11.62 21.17 10.88
CA THR A 436 -12.47 21.41 9.71
C THR A 436 -12.73 20.10 8.96
N LEU A 437 -13.90 20.00 8.32
CA LEU A 437 -14.23 18.95 7.35
C LEU A 437 -14.95 19.60 6.17
N THR A 438 -14.38 19.47 4.99
CA THR A 438 -15.03 19.84 3.74
C THR A 438 -15.46 18.55 3.01
N VAL A 439 -16.75 18.44 2.76
CA VAL A 439 -17.31 17.49 1.82
C VAL A 439 -17.19 18.12 0.43
N ASN A 440 -16.08 17.85 -0.26
CA ASN A 440 -15.85 18.34 -1.61
C ASN A 440 -16.90 17.75 -2.54
N ARG A 441 -17.16 16.45 -2.40
CA ARG A 441 -18.24 15.75 -3.09
C ARG A 441 -18.50 14.37 -2.49
N ILE A 442 -19.76 14.05 -2.23
CA ILE A 442 -20.25 12.67 -2.10
C ILE A 442 -21.32 12.49 -3.17
N ALA A 443 -21.08 11.63 -4.15
CA ALA A 443 -22.00 11.42 -5.25
C ALA A 443 -22.24 9.94 -5.52
N LEU A 444 -23.48 9.61 -5.85
CA LEU A 444 -23.90 8.27 -6.27
C LEU A 444 -24.77 8.40 -7.54
N ASP A 445 -24.46 7.63 -8.56
CA ASP A 445 -25.30 7.44 -9.74
C ASP A 445 -25.50 5.93 -9.94
N ALA A 446 -26.69 5.43 -9.69
CA ALA A 446 -26.98 4.00 -9.79
C ALA A 446 -28.48 3.77 -9.98
N VAL A 447 -28.82 2.77 -10.80
CA VAL A 447 -30.18 2.25 -11.03
C VAL A 447 -31.23 3.34 -11.32
N GLY A 448 -30.80 4.42 -11.97
CA GLY A 448 -31.65 5.56 -12.37
C GLY A 448 -31.92 6.57 -11.25
N ALA A 449 -31.20 6.48 -10.13
CA ALA A 449 -31.18 7.50 -9.08
C ALA A 449 -29.80 8.13 -8.94
N LYS A 450 -29.79 9.43 -8.65
CA LYS A 450 -28.58 10.21 -8.42
C LYS A 450 -28.65 10.97 -7.10
N ALA A 451 -27.52 11.06 -6.43
CA ALA A 451 -27.30 11.91 -5.27
C ALA A 451 -25.99 12.66 -5.43
N ASP A 452 -25.95 13.91 -5.00
CA ASP A 452 -24.75 14.74 -4.95
C ASP A 452 -24.79 15.61 -3.71
N ILE A 453 -23.78 15.53 -2.85
CA ILE A 453 -23.71 16.22 -1.57
C ILE A 453 -22.37 16.95 -1.48
N THR A 454 -22.43 18.22 -1.06
CA THR A 454 -21.27 19.08 -0.81
C THR A 454 -21.48 19.88 0.46
N GLY A 455 -20.40 20.45 1.04
CA GLY A 455 -20.52 21.36 2.17
C GLY A 455 -19.26 21.42 3.02
N ALA A 456 -19.37 22.16 4.14
CA ALA A 456 -18.25 22.29 5.06
C ALA A 456 -18.76 22.36 6.50
N LEU A 457 -17.96 21.80 7.41
CA LEU A 457 -18.19 21.81 8.85
C LEU A 457 -16.93 22.29 9.57
N GLU A 458 -17.11 23.09 10.60
CA GLU A 458 -16.09 23.53 11.53
C GLU A 458 -16.37 22.89 12.90
N PHE A 459 -15.33 22.41 13.56
CA PHE A 459 -15.38 21.76 14.87
C PHE A 459 -14.76 22.70 15.90
N GLY A 460 -15.49 22.98 16.96
CA GLY A 460 -15.00 23.74 18.10
C GLY A 460 -14.44 22.81 19.20
N ASP A 461 -14.45 23.31 20.43
CA ASP A 461 -13.99 22.57 21.61
C ASP A 461 -14.74 21.24 21.83
N ASN A 462 -15.97 21.13 21.33
CA ASN A 462 -16.75 19.90 21.34
C ASN A 462 -16.87 19.31 19.93
N PRO A 463 -16.09 18.28 19.56
CA PRO A 463 -16.15 17.67 18.23
C PRO A 463 -17.52 17.07 17.86
N ASN A 464 -18.40 16.87 18.85
CA ASN A 464 -19.74 16.33 18.62
C ASN A 464 -20.78 17.41 18.24
N GLU A 465 -20.39 18.67 18.25
CA GLU A 465 -21.25 19.82 17.92
C GLU A 465 -20.65 20.68 16.80
N PRO A 466 -20.47 20.11 15.59
CA PRO A 466 -19.93 20.86 14.45
C PRO A 466 -20.87 21.99 14.05
N VAL A 467 -20.32 23.03 13.42
CA VAL A 467 -21.07 24.15 12.83
C VAL A 467 -20.79 24.19 11.33
N GLY A 468 -21.84 24.41 10.52
CA GLY A 468 -21.68 24.50 9.08
C GLY A 468 -22.90 24.02 8.30
N THR A 469 -22.74 23.82 6.99
CA THR A 469 -23.83 23.47 6.11
C THR A 469 -23.47 22.39 5.12
N LEU A 470 -24.33 21.40 4.98
CA LEU A 470 -24.29 20.39 3.92
C LEU A 470 -25.46 20.62 2.96
N ASN A 471 -25.17 20.61 1.66
CA ASN A 471 -26.14 20.77 0.58
C ASN A 471 -26.22 19.47 -0.22
N GLY A 472 -27.43 19.00 -0.47
CA GLY A 472 -27.68 17.79 -1.25
C GLY A 472 -28.64 18.02 -2.40
N THR A 473 -28.40 17.35 -3.53
CA THR A 473 -29.35 17.23 -4.64
C THR A 473 -29.59 15.75 -4.94
N PHE A 474 -30.86 15.40 -5.21
CA PHE A 474 -31.25 14.01 -5.45
C PHE A 474 -32.20 13.96 -6.64
N GLU A 475 -31.96 13.06 -7.59
CA GLU A 475 -32.77 12.87 -8.77
C GLU A 475 -33.21 11.39 -8.89
N GLY A 476 -34.39 11.13 -9.44
CA GLY A 476 -34.88 9.80 -9.72
C GLY A 476 -35.23 8.94 -8.50
N VAL A 477 -35.02 9.42 -7.27
CA VAL A 477 -35.17 8.65 -6.02
C VAL A 477 -36.61 8.16 -5.83
N ASN A 478 -37.62 8.99 -6.11
CA ASN A 478 -39.02 8.58 -6.02
C ASN A 478 -39.35 7.45 -7.00
N GLY A 479 -38.85 7.54 -8.24
CA GLY A 479 -39.03 6.51 -9.25
C GLY A 479 -38.35 5.18 -8.88
N LEU A 480 -37.17 5.25 -8.27
CA LEU A 480 -36.48 4.06 -7.74
C LEU A 480 -37.31 3.42 -6.61
N MET A 481 -37.81 4.20 -5.67
CA MET A 481 -38.66 3.72 -4.58
C MET A 481 -39.91 2.99 -5.10
N ASP A 482 -40.58 3.56 -6.11
CA ASP A 482 -41.76 2.93 -6.72
C ASP A 482 -41.43 1.57 -7.36
N LYS A 483 -40.30 1.47 -8.05
CA LYS A 483 -39.82 0.23 -8.66
C LYS A 483 -39.49 -0.83 -7.62
N LEU A 484 -38.80 -0.47 -6.53
CA LEU A 484 -38.44 -1.41 -5.44
C LEU A 484 -39.68 -2.01 -4.77
N VAL A 485 -40.75 -1.20 -4.59
CA VAL A 485 -42.05 -1.70 -4.10
C VAL A 485 -42.70 -2.61 -5.14
N ALA A 486 -42.74 -2.21 -6.41
CA ALA A 486 -43.34 -3.00 -7.47
C ALA A 486 -42.65 -4.36 -7.67
N MET A 487 -41.35 -4.44 -7.42
CA MET A 487 -40.56 -5.67 -7.44
C MET A 487 -40.73 -6.52 -6.18
N GLY A 488 -41.40 -6.00 -5.14
CA GLY A 488 -41.58 -6.69 -3.86
C GLY A 488 -40.32 -6.74 -2.99
N LEU A 489 -39.28 -6.00 -3.31
CA LEU A 489 -38.03 -5.95 -2.55
C LEU A 489 -38.19 -5.15 -1.25
N VAL A 490 -39.09 -4.17 -1.23
CA VAL A 490 -39.38 -3.35 -0.06
C VAL A 490 -40.90 -3.31 0.18
N PRO A 491 -41.39 -3.62 1.39
CA PRO A 491 -42.81 -3.50 1.73
C PRO A 491 -43.29 -2.05 1.61
N GLN A 492 -44.54 -1.87 1.13
CA GLN A 492 -45.12 -0.54 0.93
C GLN A 492 -45.17 0.30 2.22
N GLU A 493 -45.37 -0.36 3.37
CA GLU A 493 -45.42 0.34 4.68
C GLU A 493 -44.08 0.93 5.06
N GLN A 494 -42.98 0.20 4.85
CA GLN A 494 -41.62 0.69 5.07
C GLN A 494 -41.30 1.86 4.12
N MET A 495 -41.70 1.74 2.86
CA MET A 495 -41.50 2.78 1.85
C MET A 495 -42.23 4.07 2.21
N MET A 496 -43.41 3.99 2.80
CA MET A 496 -44.16 5.18 3.26
C MET A 496 -43.40 5.91 4.39
N GLY A 497 -42.80 5.13 5.31
CA GLY A 497 -41.94 5.69 6.37
C GLY A 497 -40.71 6.40 5.80
N MET A 498 -40.04 5.79 4.82
CA MET A 498 -38.88 6.38 4.14
C MET A 498 -39.23 7.69 3.40
N ARG A 499 -40.36 7.73 2.71
CA ARG A 499 -40.84 8.94 2.04
C ARG A 499 -41.18 10.07 3.03
N MET A 500 -41.78 9.74 4.18
CA MET A 500 -42.08 10.71 5.22
C MET A 500 -40.78 11.28 5.81
N MET A 501 -39.81 10.42 6.08
CA MET A 501 -38.49 10.85 6.56
C MET A 501 -37.76 11.70 5.51
N MET A 502 -37.76 11.28 4.23
CA MET A 502 -37.17 12.09 3.16
C MET A 502 -37.84 13.44 2.99
N ALA A 503 -39.15 13.56 3.12
CA ALA A 503 -39.89 14.84 3.06
C ALA A 503 -39.54 15.80 4.21
N MET A 504 -38.97 15.31 5.32
CA MET A 504 -38.46 16.14 6.41
C MET A 504 -37.10 16.77 6.05
N PHE A 505 -36.26 16.05 5.33
CA PHE A 505 -34.90 16.48 5.03
C PHE A 505 -34.70 17.04 3.62
N ALA A 506 -35.62 16.80 2.68
CA ALA A 506 -35.51 17.26 1.31
C ALA A 506 -36.83 17.85 0.80
N LYS A 507 -36.75 18.83 -0.08
CA LYS A 507 -37.87 19.50 -0.72
C LYS A 507 -37.72 19.46 -2.25
N PRO A 508 -38.84 19.44 -3.02
CA PRO A 508 -38.76 19.55 -4.48
C PRO A 508 -38.04 20.83 -4.91
N ALA A 509 -37.16 20.71 -5.92
CA ALA A 509 -36.49 21.87 -6.51
C ALA A 509 -37.47 22.76 -7.27
N GLU A 510 -37.22 24.06 -7.30
CA GLU A 510 -38.03 25.00 -8.08
C GLU A 510 -37.97 24.64 -9.58
N GLY A 511 -39.14 24.38 -10.17
CA GLY A 511 -39.26 24.08 -11.60
C GLY A 511 -38.97 22.66 -12.00
N ASN A 512 -38.50 21.81 -11.10
CA ASN A 512 -38.27 20.38 -11.35
C ASN A 512 -38.75 19.52 -10.17
N PRO A 513 -39.97 19.00 -10.19
CA PRO A 513 -40.52 18.18 -9.09
C PRO A 513 -39.84 16.81 -8.93
N ASP A 514 -39.12 16.32 -9.96
CA ASP A 514 -38.38 15.04 -9.92
C ASP A 514 -37.01 15.16 -9.25
N GLN A 515 -36.54 16.40 -9.04
CA GLN A 515 -35.32 16.72 -8.31
C GLN A 515 -35.67 17.19 -6.89
N LEU A 516 -34.97 16.63 -5.90
CA LEU A 516 -35.07 17.06 -4.51
C LEU A 516 -33.81 17.82 -4.12
N THR A 517 -33.95 18.84 -3.29
CA THR A 517 -32.82 19.57 -2.67
C THR A 517 -32.91 19.49 -1.16
N SER A 518 -31.74 19.42 -0.52
CA SER A 518 -31.62 19.39 0.93
C SER A 518 -30.55 20.39 1.36
N GLU A 519 -30.83 21.17 2.39
CA GLU A 519 -29.88 22.03 3.08
C GLU A 519 -29.92 21.65 4.56
N ILE A 520 -28.83 21.10 5.07
CA ILE A 520 -28.71 20.72 6.48
C ILE A 520 -27.72 21.67 7.14
N GLU A 521 -28.22 22.50 8.04
CA GLU A 521 -27.42 23.42 8.83
C GLU A 521 -27.17 22.85 10.23
N PHE A 522 -25.92 22.80 10.61
CA PHE A 522 -25.45 22.53 11.97
C PHE A 522 -25.13 23.86 12.64
N ARG A 523 -25.71 24.11 13.78
CA ARG A 523 -25.57 25.38 14.52
C ARG A 523 -25.02 25.14 15.91
N GLU A 524 -24.52 26.21 16.53
CA GLU A 524 -24.02 26.19 17.91
C GLU A 524 -25.02 25.55 18.88
N GLY A 525 -24.51 24.80 19.88
CA GLY A 525 -25.34 24.10 20.86
C GLY A 525 -25.97 22.80 20.31
N GLY A 526 -25.42 22.24 19.25
CA GLY A 526 -25.82 20.95 18.67
C GLY A 526 -27.18 20.97 17.99
N GLN A 527 -27.67 22.15 17.60
CA GLN A 527 -28.93 22.31 16.89
C GLN A 527 -28.76 21.94 15.41
N ILE A 528 -29.75 21.21 14.86
CA ILE A 528 -29.75 20.80 13.44
C ILE A 528 -31.02 21.34 12.79
N PHE A 529 -30.86 22.00 11.65
CA PHE A 529 -31.94 22.51 10.82
C PHE A 529 -31.92 21.83 9.46
N ALA A 530 -33.07 21.39 8.98
CA ALA A 530 -33.26 20.90 7.64
C ALA A 530 -34.12 21.87 6.84
N ASN A 531 -33.60 22.43 5.76
CA ASN A 531 -34.30 23.43 4.93
C ASN A 531 -34.89 24.59 5.73
N GLY A 532 -34.19 25.04 6.77
CA GLY A 532 -34.61 26.12 7.67
C GLY A 532 -35.55 25.70 8.81
N GLN A 533 -35.92 24.43 8.94
CA GLN A 533 -36.74 23.90 10.02
C GLN A 533 -35.87 23.14 11.02
N GLN A 534 -36.01 23.42 12.30
CA GLN A 534 -35.28 22.71 13.34
C GLN A 534 -35.77 21.27 13.46
N VAL A 535 -34.82 20.31 13.39
CA VAL A 535 -35.09 18.87 13.48
C VAL A 535 -34.45 18.24 14.73
N LYS A 536 -33.45 18.94 15.32
CA LYS A 536 -32.86 18.61 16.62
C LYS A 536 -32.52 19.87 17.41
#